data_dbc06e5fa307627005be9bcfda3574cd
#
_entry.id   dbc06e5fa307627005be9bcfda3574cd
#
_cell.length_a   1.000
_cell.length_b   1.000
_cell.length_c   1.000
_cell.angle_alpha   90.00
_cell.angle_beta   90.00
_cell.angle_gamma   90.00
#
_symmetry.space_group_name_H-M   'P 1'
#
loop_
_entity.id
_entity.type
_entity.pdbx_description
1 polymer ?
#
loop_
_entity_poly.entity_id
_entity_poly.type
_entity_poly.pdbx_seq_one_letter_code
_entity_poly.pdbx_strand_id
1 'polypeptide(L)'
;MTTPRSRRPRGVVDTSVLVAGISGFRSGIVSSSNPSAQLLRDWIERATFTWLLSEEILSEYKAVLRRLKVRRETVGALINLLREEAELLSPGTKGSISSDPGDEPFCACAEAGDADFLVTLNPRDFPQGALTTKVLAPGEPLPSGRMTKRNASRKQK
;
A
#
# COMPACT_ATOMS: atom_id res chain seq x y z
N MET A 1 23.06 23.32 7.53
CA MET A 1 21.67 23.05 7.85
C MET A 1 20.97 22.38 6.69
N THR A 2 20.32 21.31 6.99
CA THR A 2 19.63 20.56 5.96
C THR A 2 18.24 21.13 5.75
N THR A 3 17.90 21.38 4.50
CA THR A 3 16.52 21.66 4.16
C THR A 3 15.66 20.49 4.62
N PRO A 4 14.45 20.75 5.11
CA PRO A 4 13.56 19.66 5.47
C PRO A 4 13.33 18.79 4.24
N ARG A 5 13.71 17.55 4.35
CA ARG A 5 13.45 16.64 3.25
C ARG A 5 11.97 16.33 3.20
N SER A 6 11.44 16.28 1.99
CA SER A 6 10.14 15.69 1.80
C SER A 6 10.20 14.30 2.39
N ARG A 7 9.29 13.99 3.29
CA ARG A 7 9.22 12.64 3.81
C ARG A 7 8.85 11.69 2.68
N ARG A 8 9.39 10.47 2.80
CA ARG A 8 8.94 9.41 1.90
C ARG A 8 7.43 9.26 2.08
N PRO A 9 6.64 9.22 0.99
CA PRO A 9 5.21 9.05 1.14
C PRO A 9 4.87 7.70 1.77
N ARG A 10 3.77 7.68 2.49
CA ARG A 10 3.27 6.48 3.15
C ARG A 10 2.08 5.98 2.35
N GLY A 11 2.07 4.70 2.03
CA GLY A 11 1.05 4.20 1.13
C GLY A 11 0.53 2.82 1.46
N VAL A 12 -0.73 2.58 1.09
CA VAL A 12 -1.38 1.29 1.17
C VAL A 12 -1.59 0.77 -0.24
N VAL A 13 -1.31 -0.50 -0.46
CA VAL A 13 -1.43 -1.13 -1.77
C VAL A 13 -2.57 -2.13 -1.74
N ASP A 14 -3.61 -1.87 -2.54
CA ASP A 14 -4.73 -2.80 -2.68
C ASP A 14 -4.27 -4.10 -3.33
N THR A 15 -4.91 -5.19 -2.96
CA THR A 15 -4.57 -6.51 -3.48
C THR A 15 -4.57 -6.55 -5.01
N SER A 16 -5.46 -5.81 -5.65
CA SER A 16 -5.53 -5.77 -7.11
C SER A 16 -4.20 -5.34 -7.75
N VAL A 17 -3.54 -4.37 -7.14
CA VAL A 17 -2.26 -3.86 -7.64
C VAL A 17 -1.15 -4.88 -7.40
N LEU A 18 -1.17 -5.52 -6.23
CA LEU A 18 -0.18 -6.56 -5.92
C LEU A 18 -0.26 -7.71 -6.91
N VAL A 19 -1.48 -8.17 -7.18
CA VAL A 19 -1.70 -9.28 -8.12
C VAL A 19 -1.24 -8.91 -9.53
N ALA A 20 -1.61 -7.73 -9.99
CA ALA A 20 -1.20 -7.27 -11.32
C ALA A 20 0.32 -7.14 -11.42
N GLY A 21 0.95 -6.65 -10.34
CA GLY A 21 2.40 -6.50 -10.30
C GLY A 21 3.11 -7.84 -10.33
N ILE A 22 2.65 -8.79 -9.53
CA ILE A 22 3.24 -10.13 -9.49
C ILE A 22 3.10 -10.81 -10.84
N SER A 23 1.97 -10.65 -11.52
CA SER A 23 1.79 -11.20 -12.86
C SER A 23 2.81 -10.64 -13.84
N GLY A 24 3.14 -9.36 -13.72
CA GLY A 24 4.17 -8.74 -14.53
C GLY A 24 5.54 -9.36 -14.32
N PHE A 25 5.90 -9.62 -13.07
CA PHE A 25 7.18 -10.27 -12.74
C PHE A 25 7.23 -11.70 -13.29
N ARG A 26 6.13 -12.42 -13.19
CA ARG A 26 6.07 -13.82 -13.66
C ARG A 26 6.31 -13.94 -15.16
N SER A 27 5.90 -12.94 -15.92
CA SER A 27 6.12 -12.98 -17.37
C SER A 27 7.57 -12.68 -17.74
N GLY A 28 8.39 -12.29 -16.78
CA GLY A 28 9.79 -11.92 -17.02
C GLY A 28 9.95 -10.59 -17.72
N ILE A 29 8.85 -9.93 -18.04
CA ILE A 29 8.88 -8.65 -18.73
C ILE A 29 8.29 -7.60 -17.81
N VAL A 30 9.16 -6.92 -17.07
CA VAL A 30 8.73 -5.75 -16.31
C VAL A 30 8.84 -4.58 -17.27
N SER A 31 7.77 -4.37 -18.01
CA SER A 31 7.75 -3.32 -19.01
C SER A 31 7.01 -2.12 -18.47
N SER A 32 7.25 -0.99 -19.12
CA SER A 32 6.51 0.24 -18.79
C SER A 32 5.01 0.08 -19.04
N SER A 33 4.59 -0.99 -19.70
CA SER A 33 3.18 -1.24 -19.94
C SER A 33 2.46 -1.86 -18.73
N ASN A 34 3.20 -2.18 -17.65
CA ASN A 34 2.58 -2.69 -16.42
C ASN A 34 2.94 -1.80 -15.24
N PRO A 35 2.13 -0.75 -15.01
CA PRO A 35 2.42 0.20 -13.93
C PRO A 35 2.44 -0.43 -12.55
N SER A 36 1.64 -1.48 -12.32
CA SER A 36 1.64 -2.18 -11.04
C SER A 36 2.98 -2.86 -10.79
N ALA A 37 3.52 -3.55 -11.80
CA ALA A 37 4.82 -4.18 -11.69
C ALA A 37 5.91 -3.14 -11.48
N GLN A 38 5.82 -2.00 -12.15
CA GLN A 38 6.78 -0.93 -11.99
C GLN A 38 6.75 -0.35 -10.57
N LEU A 39 5.56 -0.19 -10.01
CA LEU A 39 5.41 0.29 -8.64
C LEU A 39 6.10 -0.65 -7.65
N LEU A 40 5.89 -1.95 -7.80
CA LEU A 40 6.51 -2.94 -6.92
C LEU A 40 8.02 -2.94 -7.08
N ARG A 41 8.49 -2.88 -8.31
CA ARG A 41 9.93 -2.86 -8.59
C ARG A 41 10.59 -1.64 -7.98
N ASP A 42 9.98 -0.48 -8.15
CA ASP A 42 10.50 0.77 -7.59
C ASP A 42 10.57 0.69 -6.08
N TRP A 43 9.58 0.09 -5.44
CA TRP A 43 9.59 -0.08 -4.00
C TRP A 43 10.71 -1.03 -3.56
N ILE A 44 10.83 -2.16 -4.25
CA ILE A 44 11.85 -3.15 -3.90
C ILE A 44 13.26 -2.58 -4.08
N GLU A 45 13.51 -1.88 -5.18
CA GLU A 45 14.85 -1.41 -5.53
C GLU A 45 15.21 -0.09 -4.87
N ARG A 46 14.25 0.79 -4.66
CA ARG A 46 14.54 2.16 -4.23
C ARG A 46 13.75 2.62 -3.03
N ALA A 47 12.88 1.78 -2.50
CA ALA A 47 12.05 2.14 -1.35
C ALA A 47 11.34 3.48 -1.56
N THR A 48 10.63 3.61 -2.68
CA THR A 48 9.99 4.85 -3.09
C THR A 48 8.88 5.32 -2.16
N PHE A 49 8.37 4.44 -1.33
CA PHE A 49 7.36 4.81 -0.33
C PHE A 49 7.46 3.86 0.86
N THR A 50 6.85 4.27 1.98
CA THR A 50 6.70 3.39 3.14
C THR A 50 5.42 2.61 2.95
N TRP A 51 5.53 1.30 2.81
CA TRP A 51 4.38 0.42 2.58
C TRP A 51 3.74 0.13 3.93
N LEU A 52 2.46 0.48 4.07
CA LEU A 52 1.71 0.26 5.31
C LEU A 52 0.91 -1.02 5.20
N LEU A 53 0.95 -1.84 6.24
CA LEU A 53 0.27 -3.13 6.28
C LEU A 53 -0.42 -3.36 7.61
N SER A 54 -1.37 -4.28 7.59
CA SER A 54 -1.92 -4.88 8.79
C SER A 54 -1.89 -6.39 8.62
N GLU A 55 -2.09 -7.14 9.68
CA GLU A 55 -2.15 -8.59 9.58
C GLU A 55 -3.31 -9.04 8.69
N GLU A 56 -4.42 -8.31 8.72
CA GLU A 56 -5.55 -8.62 7.84
C GLU A 56 -5.16 -8.48 6.37
N ILE A 57 -4.44 -7.41 6.03
CA ILE A 57 -4.00 -7.20 4.65
C ILE A 57 -3.04 -8.30 4.23
N LEU A 58 -2.09 -8.66 5.09
CA LEU A 58 -1.16 -9.75 4.78
C LEU A 58 -1.88 -11.07 4.55
N SER A 59 -2.89 -11.36 5.38
CA SER A 59 -3.69 -12.57 5.21
C SER A 59 -4.42 -12.57 3.89
N GLU A 60 -4.97 -11.43 3.49
CA GLU A 60 -5.65 -11.32 2.21
C GLU A 60 -4.68 -11.52 1.05
N TYR A 61 -3.51 -10.89 1.11
CA TYR A 61 -2.49 -11.08 0.08
C TYR A 61 -2.18 -12.57 -0.10
N LYS A 62 -1.92 -13.26 1.01
CA LYS A 62 -1.62 -14.70 0.95
C LYS A 62 -2.75 -15.49 0.34
N ALA A 63 -3.98 -15.23 0.80
CA ALA A 63 -5.14 -15.98 0.34
C ALA A 63 -5.37 -15.81 -1.16
N VAL A 64 -5.27 -14.58 -1.64
CA VAL A 64 -5.48 -14.29 -3.06
C VAL A 64 -4.38 -14.90 -3.91
N LEU A 65 -3.12 -14.76 -3.50
CA LEU A 65 -2.00 -15.31 -4.26
C LEU A 65 -2.06 -16.83 -4.32
N ARG A 66 -2.46 -17.49 -3.24
CA ARG A 66 -2.65 -18.94 -3.23
C ARG A 66 -3.78 -19.36 -4.16
N ARG A 67 -4.89 -18.63 -4.14
CA ARG A 67 -6.03 -18.90 -5.01
C ARG A 67 -5.65 -18.80 -6.47
N LEU A 68 -4.77 -17.86 -6.79
CA LEU A 68 -4.27 -17.68 -8.15
C LEU A 68 -3.12 -18.61 -8.49
N LYS A 69 -2.79 -19.53 -7.60
CA LYS A 69 -1.77 -20.57 -7.80
C LYS A 69 -0.37 -19.99 -8.01
N VAL A 70 -0.08 -18.90 -7.35
CA VAL A 70 1.28 -18.38 -7.31
C VAL A 70 2.13 -19.36 -6.51
N ARG A 71 3.36 -19.59 -6.95
CA ARG A 71 4.25 -20.56 -6.32
C ARG A 71 4.43 -20.24 -4.83
N ARG A 72 4.41 -21.28 -4.00
CA ARG A 72 4.52 -21.13 -2.56
C ARG A 72 5.78 -20.38 -2.17
N GLU A 73 6.90 -20.67 -2.83
CA GLU A 73 8.17 -20.00 -2.54
C GLU A 73 8.09 -18.50 -2.83
N THR A 74 7.42 -18.14 -3.91
CA THR A 74 7.23 -16.74 -4.29
C THR A 74 6.38 -16.01 -3.25
N VAL A 75 5.29 -16.64 -2.84
CA VAL A 75 4.42 -16.06 -1.81
C VAL A 75 5.18 -15.87 -0.52
N GLY A 76 5.91 -16.90 -0.08
CA GLY A 76 6.70 -16.84 1.15
C GLY A 76 7.74 -15.74 1.11
N ALA A 77 8.48 -15.64 0.00
CA ALA A 77 9.50 -14.63 -0.15
C ALA A 77 8.90 -13.21 -0.10
N LEU A 78 7.78 -13.01 -0.77
CA LEU A 78 7.11 -11.71 -0.76
C LEU A 78 6.62 -11.34 0.64
N ILE A 79 5.97 -12.27 1.32
CA ILE A 79 5.45 -12.00 2.66
C ILE A 79 6.59 -11.69 3.63
N ASN A 80 7.69 -12.44 3.55
CA ASN A 80 8.86 -12.17 4.39
C ASN A 80 9.43 -10.78 4.11
N LEU A 81 9.55 -10.42 2.84
CA LEU A 81 10.05 -9.12 2.47
C LEU A 81 9.15 -8.00 3.01
N LEU A 82 7.84 -8.19 2.91
CA LEU A 82 6.90 -7.21 3.44
C LEU A 82 7.01 -7.09 4.95
N ARG A 83 7.17 -8.20 5.66
CA ARG A 83 7.31 -8.13 7.13
C ARG A 83 8.59 -7.41 7.53
N GLU A 84 9.65 -7.55 6.75
CA GLU A 84 10.93 -6.91 7.07
C GLU A 84 10.95 -5.43 6.70
N GLU A 85 10.38 -5.07 5.56
CA GLU A 85 10.56 -3.73 4.99
C GLU A 85 9.36 -2.81 5.14
N ALA A 86 8.16 -3.35 5.31
CA ALA A 86 6.96 -2.54 5.43
C ALA A 86 6.71 -2.19 6.91
N GLU A 87 5.86 -1.21 7.12
CA GLU A 87 5.45 -0.83 8.47
C GLU A 87 4.16 -1.56 8.80
N LEU A 88 4.19 -2.41 9.83
CA LEU A 88 3.03 -3.18 10.25
C LEU A 88 2.25 -2.39 11.30
N LEU A 89 0.96 -2.19 11.03
CA LEU A 89 0.08 -1.42 11.90
C LEU A 89 -1.01 -2.33 12.47
N SER A 90 -1.58 -1.90 13.59
CA SER A 90 -2.71 -2.58 14.21
C SER A 90 -3.87 -1.59 14.26
N PRO A 91 -4.64 -1.46 13.17
CA PRO A 91 -5.78 -0.55 13.17
C PRO A 91 -6.82 -1.00 14.19
N GLY A 92 -7.47 -0.04 14.82
CA GLY A 92 -8.54 -0.36 15.74
C GLY A 92 -9.74 -0.95 15.02
N THR A 93 -10.67 -1.50 15.80
CA THR A 93 -11.89 -2.11 15.27
C THR A 93 -13.04 -1.12 15.13
N LYS A 94 -12.73 0.15 15.08
CA LYS A 94 -13.73 1.20 15.07
C LYS A 94 -14.39 1.34 13.70
N GLY A 95 -15.69 1.09 13.69
CA GLY A 95 -16.55 1.46 12.59
C GLY A 95 -16.12 0.99 11.21
N SER A 96 -17.00 1.16 10.26
CA SER A 96 -16.72 0.87 8.86
C SER A 96 -16.49 2.18 8.11
N ILE A 97 -15.37 2.27 7.39
CA ILE A 97 -15.10 3.39 6.50
C ILE A 97 -15.67 3.10 5.13
N SER A 98 -15.49 1.87 4.68
CA SER A 98 -15.97 1.44 3.38
C SER A 98 -17.27 0.65 3.51
N SER A 99 -18.14 0.78 2.51
CA SER A 99 -19.34 -0.05 2.43
C SER A 99 -19.02 -1.48 1.97
N ASP A 100 -17.84 -1.68 1.40
CA ASP A 100 -17.39 -2.99 0.94
C ASP A 100 -16.47 -3.59 2.00
N PRO A 101 -16.88 -4.73 2.63
CA PRO A 101 -16.04 -5.37 3.64
C PRO A 101 -14.66 -5.77 3.13
N GLY A 102 -14.53 -6.08 1.83
CA GLY A 102 -13.25 -6.44 1.26
C GLY A 102 -12.27 -5.29 1.22
N ASP A 103 -12.76 -4.06 1.12
CA ASP A 103 -11.92 -2.87 1.07
C ASP A 103 -11.63 -2.29 2.45
N GLU A 104 -12.39 -2.68 3.44
CA GLU A 104 -12.30 -2.09 4.77
C GLU A 104 -10.92 -2.20 5.41
N PRO A 105 -10.21 -3.35 5.34
CA PRO A 105 -8.89 -3.44 5.93
C PRO A 105 -7.90 -2.42 5.35
N PHE A 106 -8.02 -2.13 4.06
CA PHE A 106 -7.14 -1.16 3.39
C PHE A 106 -7.45 0.25 3.84
N CYS A 107 -8.73 0.59 3.93
CA CYS A 107 -9.17 1.90 4.41
C CYS A 107 -8.76 2.11 5.86
N ALA A 108 -8.98 1.12 6.70
CA ALA A 108 -8.63 1.21 8.12
C ALA A 108 -7.12 1.40 8.31
N CYS A 109 -6.33 0.67 7.54
CA CYS A 109 -4.89 0.77 7.60
C CYS A 109 -4.42 2.16 7.12
N ALA A 110 -5.02 2.66 6.05
CA ALA A 110 -4.66 3.97 5.51
C ALA A 110 -4.92 5.07 6.52
N GLU A 111 -6.08 5.05 7.16
CA GLU A 111 -6.42 6.09 8.14
C GLU A 111 -5.60 5.96 9.42
N ALA A 112 -5.39 4.73 9.90
CA ALA A 112 -4.60 4.50 11.10
C ALA A 112 -3.14 4.92 10.92
N GLY A 113 -2.62 4.74 9.72
CA GLY A 113 -1.22 5.04 9.42
C GLY A 113 -1.00 6.43 8.84
N ASP A 114 -2.02 7.26 8.74
CA ASP A 114 -1.91 8.57 8.09
C ASP A 114 -1.29 8.43 6.70
N ALA A 115 -1.83 7.52 5.89
CA ALA A 115 -1.30 7.27 4.57
C ALA A 115 -1.46 8.49 3.67
N ASP A 116 -0.46 8.73 2.83
CA ASP A 116 -0.54 9.79 1.83
C ASP A 116 -1.32 9.31 0.62
N PHE A 117 -1.28 8.00 0.35
CA PHE A 117 -2.01 7.45 -0.79
C PHE A 117 -2.45 6.01 -0.53
N LEU A 118 -3.44 5.60 -1.29
CA LEU A 118 -3.89 4.22 -1.39
C LEU A 118 -3.97 3.92 -2.88
N VAL A 119 -3.21 2.95 -3.36
CA VAL A 119 -3.17 2.64 -4.78
C VAL A 119 -4.02 1.41 -5.07
N THR A 120 -4.87 1.49 -6.08
CA THR A 120 -5.80 0.43 -6.44
C THR A 120 -6.07 0.49 -7.95
N LEU A 121 -6.45 -0.64 -8.53
CA LEU A 121 -6.87 -0.67 -9.94
C LEU A 121 -8.28 -0.08 -10.12
N ASN A 122 -9.03 0.05 -9.01
CA ASN A 122 -10.41 0.51 -9.05
C ASN A 122 -10.63 1.70 -8.11
N PRO A 123 -10.06 2.88 -8.42
CA PRO A 123 -10.16 4.02 -7.51
C PRO A 123 -11.59 4.43 -7.19
N ARG A 124 -12.51 4.22 -8.11
CA ARG A 124 -13.92 4.59 -7.93
C ARG A 124 -14.62 3.77 -6.85
N ASP A 125 -14.10 2.59 -6.55
CA ASP A 125 -14.71 1.71 -5.56
C ASP A 125 -14.36 2.11 -4.13
N PHE A 126 -13.42 3.02 -3.95
CA PHE A 126 -12.99 3.46 -2.63
C PHE A 126 -13.65 4.78 -2.25
N PRO A 127 -14.02 4.95 -0.97
CA PRO A 127 -14.79 6.11 -0.53
C PRO A 127 -13.90 7.34 -0.33
N GLN A 128 -13.59 8.04 -1.40
CA GLN A 128 -12.72 9.22 -1.34
C GLN A 128 -13.18 10.25 -0.32
N GLY A 129 -14.49 10.46 -0.23
CA GLY A 129 -15.03 11.45 0.69
C GLY A 129 -14.89 11.08 2.16
N ALA A 130 -14.69 9.80 2.46
CA ALA A 130 -14.53 9.32 3.82
C ALA A 130 -13.06 9.14 4.22
N LEU A 131 -12.15 9.32 3.27
CA LEU A 131 -10.72 9.13 3.50
C LEU A 131 -9.98 10.45 3.42
N THR A 132 -9.01 10.63 4.31
CA THR A 132 -8.06 11.74 4.18
C THR A 132 -6.93 11.35 3.22
N THR A 133 -6.86 10.08 2.88
CA THR A 133 -5.86 9.50 2.00
C THR A 133 -6.26 9.71 0.55
N LYS A 134 -5.28 10.03 -0.30
CA LYS A 134 -5.54 10.17 -1.73
C LYS A 134 -5.56 8.79 -2.39
N VAL A 135 -6.62 8.50 -3.14
CA VAL A 135 -6.74 7.23 -3.85
C VAL A 135 -6.21 7.39 -5.27
N LEU A 136 -5.28 6.50 -5.64
CA LEU A 136 -4.56 6.58 -6.91
C LEU A 136 -4.69 5.29 -7.70
N ALA A 137 -4.56 5.40 -9.02
CA ALA A 137 -4.34 4.24 -9.87
C ALA A 137 -2.83 4.04 -10.05
N PRO A 138 -2.38 2.80 -10.33
CA PRO A 138 -0.96 2.58 -10.62
C PRO A 138 -0.54 3.41 -11.83
N GLY A 139 0.67 3.97 -11.78
CA GLY A 139 1.17 4.83 -12.85
C GLY A 139 0.97 6.30 -12.58
N GLU A 140 0.08 6.67 -11.68
CA GLU A 140 -0.03 8.07 -11.27
C GLU A 140 1.14 8.42 -10.37
N PRO A 141 1.62 9.66 -10.42
CA PRO A 141 2.73 10.09 -9.56
C PRO A 141 2.35 9.96 -8.10
N LEU A 142 3.28 9.46 -7.29
CA LEU A 142 3.05 9.39 -5.85
C LEU A 142 3.12 10.78 -5.26
N PRO A 143 2.26 11.10 -4.28
CA PRO A 143 2.32 12.39 -3.61
C PRO A 143 3.59 12.46 -2.76
N SER A 144 4.02 13.68 -2.43
CA SER A 144 5.10 13.88 -1.47
C SER A 144 4.62 13.48 -0.09
N GLY A 145 5.52 12.93 0.70
CA GLY A 145 5.20 12.60 2.07
C GLY A 145 4.87 13.87 2.84
N ARG A 146 3.76 13.85 3.55
CA ARG A 146 3.32 14.99 4.34
C ARG A 146 3.65 14.76 5.81
N MET A 147 3.61 15.84 6.58
CA MET A 147 3.78 15.73 8.01
C MET A 147 2.54 15.07 8.58
N THR A 148 2.74 14.00 9.36
CA THR A 148 1.61 13.28 9.94
C THR A 148 0.99 14.11 11.07
N LYS A 149 -0.26 13.79 11.38
CA LYS A 149 -0.94 14.42 12.51
C LYS A 149 -0.19 14.21 13.82
N ARG A 150 0.45 13.05 13.98
CA ARG A 150 1.25 12.75 15.17
C ARG A 150 2.41 13.72 15.31
N ASN A 151 3.10 14.01 14.20
CA ASN A 151 4.22 14.92 14.22
C ASN A 151 3.78 16.35 14.52
N ALA A 152 2.65 16.74 13.95
CA ALA A 152 2.09 18.07 14.23
C ALA A 152 1.73 18.22 15.72
N SER A 153 1.12 17.20 16.32
CA SER A 153 0.78 17.20 17.73
C SER A 153 2.02 17.32 18.61
N ARG A 154 3.09 16.63 18.26
CA ARG A 154 4.33 16.70 19.02
C ARG A 154 4.94 18.09 18.99
N LYS A 155 4.84 18.78 17.88
CA LYS A 155 5.41 20.11 17.75
C LYS A 155 4.65 21.16 18.55
N GLN A 156 3.41 20.90 18.90
CA GLN A 156 2.58 21.82 19.66
C GLN A 156 2.80 21.73 21.16
N LYS A 157 3.57 20.77 21.60
CA LYS A 157 3.89 20.64 23.04
C LYS A 157 5.21 21.35 23.39
#